data_91d53fd34ac6becae683ed22b26d7dcc
#
_entry.id   91d53fd34ac6becae683ed22b26d7dcc
#
_cell.length_a   1.000
_cell.length_b   1.000
_cell.length_c   1.000
_cell.angle_alpha   90.00
_cell.angle_beta   90.00
_cell.angle_gamma   90.00
#
_symmetry.space_group_name_H-M   'P 1'
#
loop_
_entity.id
_entity.type
_entity.pdbx_description
1 polymer ?
#
loop_
_entity_poly.entity_id
_entity_poly.type
_entity_poly.pdbx_seq_one_letter_code
_entity_poly.pdbx_strand_id
1 'polypeptide(L)'
;MELVYPPVIGAAKTMFRVLDMKIDIEGAEHIPTSGGAVLASNHVSYLDFIFCGLGAQPAKRLVRFMAKKSVFDHKVSGPLMRGMRHIPVDREAGTAAFRAATTALKNGEIVGVFPEATISESFTVKELKSGAARLARTAKVPLIPMAVWGPHRLWTKGHKKELTKRHVPVIISIGAPIEIVKGMSPDATTEILRERLSALLDAAQKAYPEQPTGPDDRWWLPAHMGGTAPLPQVAAAEPEPA
;
A
#
# COMPACT_ATOMS: atom_id res chain seq x y z
N MET A 1 -5.94 22.91 -9.18
CA MET A 1 -5.15 22.35 -10.31
C MET A 1 -4.04 21.47 -9.72
N GLU A 2 -3.79 20.29 -10.29
CA GLU A 2 -2.76 19.35 -9.82
C GLU A 2 -1.45 19.63 -10.55
N LEU A 3 -0.60 20.47 -9.99
CA LEU A 3 0.64 20.92 -10.67
C LEU A 3 1.83 19.99 -10.43
N VAL A 4 1.90 19.30 -9.27
CA VAL A 4 3.05 18.50 -8.86
C VAL A 4 2.87 17.02 -9.19
N TYR A 5 1.66 16.50 -9.04
CA TYR A 5 1.41 15.07 -9.19
C TYR A 5 1.67 14.54 -10.62
N PRO A 6 1.20 15.20 -11.71
CA PRO A 6 1.45 14.70 -13.07
C PRO A 6 2.92 14.60 -13.44
N PRO A 7 3.79 15.60 -13.19
CA PRO A 7 5.21 15.46 -13.47
C PRO A 7 5.90 14.38 -12.63
N VAL A 8 5.49 14.17 -11.37
CA VAL A 8 6.03 13.08 -10.55
C VAL A 8 5.67 11.70 -11.13
N ILE A 9 4.42 11.53 -11.57
CA ILE A 9 3.99 10.29 -12.27
C ILE A 9 4.80 10.11 -13.56
N GLY A 10 4.98 11.16 -14.33
CA GLY A 10 5.78 11.13 -15.57
C GLY A 10 7.22 10.67 -15.31
N ALA A 11 7.87 11.25 -14.29
CA ALA A 11 9.21 10.88 -13.88
C ALA A 11 9.29 9.41 -13.41
N ALA A 12 8.34 8.94 -12.61
CA ALA A 12 8.26 7.55 -12.16
C ALA A 12 8.10 6.58 -13.34
N LYS A 13 7.17 6.85 -14.27
CA LYS A 13 6.97 6.03 -15.48
C LYS A 13 8.21 6.00 -16.37
N THR A 14 8.91 7.12 -16.50
CA THR A 14 10.18 7.19 -17.26
C THR A 14 11.25 6.34 -16.58
N MET A 15 11.40 6.44 -15.25
CA MET A 15 12.32 5.61 -14.48
C MET A 15 12.02 4.12 -14.67
N PHE A 16 10.75 3.70 -14.57
CA PHE A 16 10.35 2.29 -14.75
C PHE A 16 10.69 1.80 -16.16
N ARG A 17 10.50 2.65 -17.19
CA ARG A 17 10.87 2.31 -18.58
C ARG A 17 12.39 2.20 -18.75
N VAL A 18 13.18 3.10 -18.17
CA VAL A 18 14.66 3.04 -18.21
C VAL A 18 15.19 1.80 -17.49
N LEU A 19 14.54 1.40 -16.38
CA LEU A 19 14.88 0.19 -15.64
C LEU A 19 14.30 -1.08 -16.28
N ASP A 20 13.56 -0.96 -17.37
CA ASP A 20 12.89 -2.05 -18.08
C ASP A 20 12.07 -2.94 -17.12
N MET A 21 11.29 -2.28 -16.27
CA MET A 21 10.42 -2.96 -15.31
C MET A 21 9.13 -3.40 -15.99
N LYS A 22 8.79 -4.67 -15.85
CA LYS A 22 7.49 -5.21 -16.27
C LYS A 22 6.49 -5.02 -15.13
N ILE A 23 5.51 -4.15 -15.36
CA ILE A 23 4.48 -3.83 -14.36
C ILE A 23 3.16 -4.36 -14.87
N ASP A 24 2.62 -5.33 -14.16
CA ASP A 24 1.32 -5.91 -14.42
C ASP A 24 0.28 -5.35 -13.47
N ILE A 25 -0.88 -4.94 -13.98
CA ILE A 25 -1.97 -4.34 -13.20
C ILE A 25 -3.25 -5.09 -13.50
N GLU A 26 -3.77 -5.79 -12.50
CA GLU A 26 -5.01 -6.55 -12.57
C GLU A 26 -6.09 -5.91 -11.68
N GLY A 27 -7.36 -6.00 -12.10
CA GLY A 27 -8.50 -5.51 -11.34
C GLY A 27 -8.61 -3.99 -11.30
N ALA A 28 -8.02 -3.26 -12.25
CA ALA A 28 -8.06 -1.79 -12.29
C ALA A 28 -9.51 -1.25 -12.41
N GLU A 29 -10.45 -2.03 -12.91
CA GLU A 29 -11.89 -1.75 -12.98
C GLU A 29 -12.53 -1.60 -11.61
N HIS A 30 -11.94 -2.13 -10.55
CA HIS A 30 -12.40 -1.98 -9.19
C HIS A 30 -12.13 -0.58 -8.60
N ILE A 31 -11.25 0.20 -9.24
CA ILE A 31 -11.01 1.60 -8.83
C ILE A 31 -12.14 2.49 -9.39
N PRO A 32 -12.93 3.17 -8.54
CA PRO A 32 -14.01 4.02 -9.01
C PRO A 32 -13.47 5.22 -9.80
N THR A 33 -14.07 5.50 -10.95
CA THR A 33 -13.70 6.63 -11.80
C THR A 33 -14.11 7.99 -11.21
N SER A 34 -15.01 7.99 -10.23
CA SER A 34 -15.47 9.18 -9.49
C SER A 34 -15.80 8.82 -8.05
N GLY A 35 -15.97 9.82 -7.21
CA GLY A 35 -16.24 9.64 -5.78
C GLY A 35 -15.01 9.25 -4.97
N GLY A 36 -15.18 9.21 -3.64
CA GLY A 36 -14.13 8.81 -2.71
C GLY A 36 -13.99 7.30 -2.59
N ALA A 37 -12.77 6.83 -2.27
CA ALA A 37 -12.53 5.44 -1.90
C ALA A 37 -11.33 5.34 -0.96
N VAL A 38 -11.34 4.40 -0.04
CA VAL A 38 -10.16 4.02 0.74
C VAL A 38 -9.45 2.89 -0.01
N LEU A 39 -8.21 3.12 -0.41
CA LEU A 39 -7.34 2.11 -1.01
C LEU A 39 -6.41 1.57 0.07
N ALA A 40 -6.60 0.33 0.47
CA ALA A 40 -5.79 -0.33 1.49
C ALA A 40 -4.84 -1.33 0.84
N SER A 41 -3.54 -1.21 1.10
CA SER A 41 -2.53 -2.08 0.50
C SER A 41 -1.66 -2.77 1.55
N ASN A 42 -1.14 -3.96 1.22
CA ASN A 42 -0.02 -4.55 1.93
C ASN A 42 1.20 -3.62 1.90
N HIS A 43 2.15 -3.83 2.81
CA HIS A 43 3.34 -2.97 2.90
C HIS A 43 4.62 -3.80 3.03
N VAL A 44 5.30 -4.01 1.91
CA VAL A 44 6.55 -4.79 1.82
C VAL A 44 7.75 -3.97 1.35
N SER A 45 7.52 -2.75 0.86
CA SER A 45 8.56 -1.87 0.30
C SER A 45 8.35 -0.41 0.66
N TYR A 46 9.43 0.35 0.78
CA TYR A 46 9.37 1.82 0.84
C TYR A 46 8.81 2.46 -0.44
N LEU A 47 8.72 1.71 -1.53
CA LEU A 47 8.22 2.18 -2.84
C LEU A 47 6.76 1.82 -3.10
N ASP A 48 6.09 1.06 -2.23
CA ASP A 48 4.72 0.56 -2.48
C ASP A 48 3.74 1.68 -2.83
N PHE A 49 3.86 2.86 -2.20
CA PHE A 49 2.97 3.98 -2.48
C PHE A 49 3.02 4.45 -3.94
N ILE A 50 4.18 4.33 -4.61
CA ILE A 50 4.33 4.69 -6.02
C ILE A 50 3.54 3.72 -6.89
N PHE A 51 3.65 2.41 -6.61
CA PHE A 51 2.98 1.37 -7.35
C PHE A 51 1.47 1.33 -7.07
N CYS A 52 1.06 1.59 -5.81
CA CYS A 52 -0.35 1.78 -5.48
C CYS A 52 -0.95 2.97 -6.25
N GLY A 53 -0.22 4.09 -6.33
CA GLY A 53 -0.62 5.24 -7.15
C GLY A 53 -0.71 4.90 -8.64
N LEU A 54 0.21 4.06 -9.14
CA LEU A 54 0.21 3.59 -10.54
C LEU A 54 -0.99 2.68 -10.82
N GLY A 55 -1.38 1.81 -9.88
CA GLY A 55 -2.57 0.95 -9.99
C GLY A 55 -3.88 1.73 -10.17
N ALA A 56 -3.95 2.98 -9.69
CA ALA A 56 -5.12 3.84 -9.88
C ALA A 56 -5.12 4.62 -11.21
N GLN A 57 -4.01 4.58 -11.98
CA GLN A 57 -3.87 5.36 -13.23
C GLN A 57 -4.79 4.91 -14.39
N PRO A 58 -5.11 3.61 -14.57
CA PRO A 58 -6.08 3.20 -15.59
C PRO A 58 -7.45 3.88 -15.40
N ALA A 59 -7.88 4.06 -14.15
CA ALA A 59 -9.10 4.80 -13.80
C ALA A 59 -8.92 6.34 -13.85
N LYS A 60 -7.74 6.85 -14.25
CA LYS A 60 -7.37 8.29 -14.25
C LYS A 60 -7.50 8.95 -12.88
N ARG A 61 -7.24 8.18 -11.81
CA ARG A 61 -7.38 8.65 -10.43
C ARG A 61 -6.01 8.88 -9.78
N LEU A 62 -5.98 9.83 -8.86
CA LEU A 62 -4.82 10.12 -8.00
C LEU A 62 -5.11 9.63 -6.58
N VAL A 63 -4.08 9.13 -5.91
CA VAL A 63 -4.21 8.60 -4.54
C VAL A 63 -3.51 9.53 -3.56
N ARG A 64 -4.19 9.96 -2.50
CA ARG A 64 -3.64 10.76 -1.39
C ARG A 64 -3.19 9.79 -0.30
N PHE A 65 -1.88 9.58 -0.19
CA PHE A 65 -1.36 8.65 0.83
C PHE A 65 -1.28 9.31 2.20
N MET A 66 -1.66 8.53 3.20
CA MET A 66 -1.37 8.85 4.60
C MET A 66 0.06 8.40 4.90
N ALA A 67 0.93 9.33 5.25
CA ALA A 67 2.34 9.05 5.49
C ALA A 67 2.86 9.75 6.76
N LYS A 68 3.88 9.16 7.39
CA LYS A 68 4.49 9.68 8.62
C LYS A 68 4.93 11.14 8.45
N LYS A 69 4.62 11.99 9.43
CA LYS A 69 4.95 13.42 9.45
C LYS A 69 6.42 13.70 9.11
N SER A 70 7.35 12.89 9.60
CA SER A 70 8.78 13.08 9.33
C SER A 70 9.16 13.05 7.84
N VAL A 71 8.36 12.41 6.96
CA VAL A 71 8.56 12.44 5.51
C VAL A 71 8.24 13.83 4.94
N PHE A 72 7.28 14.55 5.56
CA PHE A 72 6.91 15.93 5.18
C PHE A 72 7.89 16.97 5.72
N ASP A 73 8.62 16.65 6.78
CA ASP A 73 9.62 17.54 7.38
C ASP A 73 10.97 17.47 6.64
N HIS A 74 11.18 16.46 5.82
CA HIS A 74 12.40 16.30 5.03
C HIS A 74 12.47 17.34 3.90
N LYS A 75 13.66 17.94 3.68
CA LYS A 75 13.88 19.07 2.76
C LYS A 75 13.48 18.79 1.29
N VAL A 76 13.63 17.55 0.83
CA VAL A 76 13.33 17.17 -0.57
C VAL A 76 11.93 16.54 -0.68
N SER A 77 11.62 15.52 0.11
CA SER A 77 10.34 14.83 0.02
C SER A 77 9.17 15.68 0.53
N GLY A 78 9.39 16.56 1.51
CA GLY A 78 8.34 17.39 2.11
C GLY A 78 7.58 18.25 1.10
N PRO A 79 8.25 19.08 0.28
CA PRO A 79 7.58 19.85 -0.78
C PRO A 79 6.80 18.97 -1.77
N LEU A 80 7.34 17.81 -2.16
CA LEU A 80 6.65 16.87 -3.05
C LEU A 80 5.40 16.28 -2.39
N MET A 81 5.51 15.82 -1.15
CA MET A 81 4.37 15.25 -0.40
C MET A 81 3.24 16.27 -0.24
N ARG A 82 3.57 17.52 0.09
CA ARG A 82 2.58 18.61 0.17
C ARG A 82 2.01 18.97 -1.19
N GLY A 83 2.85 19.10 -2.22
CA GLY A 83 2.44 19.42 -3.57
C GLY A 83 1.52 18.34 -4.19
N MET A 84 1.72 17.08 -3.83
CA MET A 84 0.83 15.96 -4.19
C MET A 84 -0.37 15.83 -3.24
N ARG A 85 -0.51 16.71 -2.24
CA ARG A 85 -1.62 16.75 -1.27
C ARG A 85 -1.75 15.45 -0.48
N HIS A 86 -0.62 14.78 -0.19
CA HIS A 86 -0.59 13.66 0.74
C HIS A 86 -0.89 14.11 2.17
N ILE A 87 -1.33 13.19 3.02
CA ILE A 87 -1.86 13.48 4.35
C ILE A 87 -0.82 13.12 5.41
N PRO A 88 -0.29 14.09 6.16
CA PRO A 88 0.67 13.81 7.23
C PRO A 88 -0.03 13.11 8.42
N VAL A 89 0.60 12.04 8.90
CA VAL A 89 0.19 11.31 10.10
C VAL A 89 1.18 11.58 11.21
N ASP A 90 0.73 12.31 12.22
CA ASP A 90 1.39 12.41 13.50
C ASP A 90 0.82 11.33 14.43
N ARG A 91 1.67 10.48 14.97
CA ARG A 91 1.23 9.39 15.86
C ARG A 91 0.61 9.89 17.16
N GLU A 92 1.04 11.06 17.62
CA GLU A 92 0.51 11.70 18.82
C GLU A 92 -0.79 12.47 18.55
N ALA A 93 -1.01 12.91 17.32
CA ALA A 93 -2.19 13.67 16.87
C ALA A 93 -3.02 12.94 15.81
N GLY A 94 -3.20 11.64 15.94
CA GLY A 94 -3.89 10.79 14.96
C GLY A 94 -5.29 11.26 14.53
N THR A 95 -5.98 12.01 15.42
CA THR A 95 -7.31 12.59 15.14
C THR A 95 -7.28 13.59 13.98
N ALA A 96 -6.22 14.41 13.86
CA ALA A 96 -6.11 15.41 12.79
C ALA A 96 -5.93 14.74 11.42
N ALA A 97 -5.08 13.73 11.33
CA ALA A 97 -4.87 12.94 10.11
C ALA A 97 -6.16 12.20 9.69
N PHE A 98 -6.90 11.64 10.63
CA PHE A 98 -8.18 10.99 10.38
C PHE A 98 -9.22 11.96 9.83
N ARG A 99 -9.33 13.16 10.40
CA ARG A 99 -10.23 14.22 9.88
C ARG A 99 -9.84 14.65 8.46
N ALA A 100 -8.55 14.90 8.22
CA ALA A 100 -8.06 15.28 6.89
C ALA A 100 -8.36 14.21 5.84
N ALA A 101 -8.11 12.93 6.15
CA ALA A 101 -8.44 11.80 5.30
C ALA A 101 -9.95 11.70 5.04
N THR A 102 -10.78 11.84 6.08
CA THR A 102 -12.25 11.84 5.94
C THR A 102 -12.73 12.97 5.04
N THR A 103 -12.15 14.16 5.16
CA THR A 103 -12.47 15.31 4.30
C THR A 103 -12.10 15.05 2.85
N ALA A 104 -10.89 14.51 2.59
CA ALA A 104 -10.45 14.15 1.25
C ALA A 104 -11.40 13.11 0.60
N LEU A 105 -11.78 12.07 1.35
CA LEU A 105 -12.73 11.06 0.89
C LEU A 105 -14.10 11.66 0.53
N LYS A 106 -14.64 12.54 1.38
CA LYS A 106 -15.91 13.23 1.12
C LYS A 106 -15.86 14.18 -0.07
N ASN A 107 -14.68 14.72 -0.37
CA ASN A 107 -14.42 15.54 -1.56
C ASN A 107 -14.20 14.69 -2.83
N GLY A 108 -14.41 13.37 -2.76
CA GLY A 108 -14.29 12.48 -3.90
C GLY A 108 -12.87 12.02 -4.20
N GLU A 109 -11.90 12.24 -3.32
CA GLU A 109 -10.53 11.78 -3.51
C GLU A 109 -10.34 10.32 -3.04
N ILE A 110 -9.35 9.62 -3.61
CA ILE A 110 -8.93 8.31 -3.11
C ILE A 110 -7.86 8.52 -2.03
N VAL A 111 -8.05 7.89 -0.87
CA VAL A 111 -7.07 7.91 0.21
C VAL A 111 -6.40 6.55 0.31
N GLY A 112 -5.08 6.51 0.10
CA GLY A 112 -4.24 5.33 0.23
C GLY A 112 -3.73 5.15 1.66
N VAL A 113 -3.85 3.94 2.18
CA VAL A 113 -3.39 3.58 3.52
C VAL A 113 -2.65 2.24 3.51
N PHE A 114 -1.67 2.11 4.39
CA PHE A 114 -1.01 0.84 4.70
C PHE A 114 -1.46 0.42 6.11
N PRO A 115 -2.50 -0.43 6.23
CA PRO A 115 -3.10 -0.73 7.52
C PRO A 115 -2.18 -1.54 8.46
N GLU A 116 -1.11 -2.12 7.93
CA GLU A 116 -0.04 -2.77 8.69
C GLU A 116 0.81 -1.78 9.51
N ALA A 117 0.74 -0.47 9.21
CA ALA A 117 1.48 0.63 9.84
C ALA A 117 3.01 0.57 9.72
N THR A 118 3.59 -0.57 9.40
CA THR A 118 5.05 -0.77 9.18
C THR A 118 5.28 -1.80 8.09
N ILE A 119 6.45 -1.75 7.42
CA ILE A 119 6.83 -2.73 6.40
C ILE A 119 6.87 -4.14 7.02
N SER A 120 6.29 -5.10 6.32
CA SER A 120 6.33 -6.53 6.67
C SER A 120 7.64 -7.14 6.20
N GLU A 121 8.47 -7.56 7.15
CA GLU A 121 9.74 -8.25 6.87
C GLU A 121 9.53 -9.73 6.52
N SER A 122 8.37 -10.31 6.90
CA SER A 122 7.98 -11.67 6.52
C SER A 122 7.40 -11.77 5.11
N PHE A 123 7.15 -10.64 4.46
CA PHE A 123 6.50 -10.55 3.15
C PHE A 123 5.11 -11.21 3.08
N THR A 124 4.46 -11.32 4.23
CA THR A 124 3.06 -11.71 4.39
C THR A 124 2.27 -10.55 4.98
N VAL A 125 0.95 -10.56 4.84
CA VAL A 125 0.09 -9.57 5.48
C VAL A 125 0.11 -9.77 6.99
N LYS A 126 0.47 -8.70 7.73
CA LYS A 126 0.47 -8.70 9.19
C LYS A 126 -0.93 -8.44 9.76
N GLU A 127 -1.00 -8.30 11.07
CA GLU A 127 -2.16 -7.74 11.74
C GLU A 127 -2.44 -6.32 11.24
N LEU A 128 -3.70 -6.03 10.96
CA LEU A 128 -4.13 -4.75 10.41
C LEU A 128 -4.75 -3.88 11.50
N LYS A 129 -4.42 -2.59 11.46
CA LYS A 129 -5.11 -1.57 12.26
C LYS A 129 -6.46 -1.23 11.62
N SER A 130 -7.50 -1.05 12.43
CA SER A 130 -8.88 -0.77 11.97
C SER A 130 -9.07 0.62 11.34
N GLY A 131 -8.02 1.41 11.20
CA GLY A 131 -8.08 2.78 10.66
C GLY A 131 -8.68 2.87 9.26
N ALA A 132 -8.34 1.94 8.36
CA ALA A 132 -8.88 1.88 7.00
C ALA A 132 -10.39 1.63 7.00
N ALA A 133 -10.86 0.64 7.75
CA ALA A 133 -12.28 0.32 7.91
C ALA A 133 -13.06 1.48 8.54
N ARG A 134 -12.50 2.12 9.56
CA ARG A 134 -13.10 3.30 10.21
C ARG A 134 -13.22 4.49 9.25
N LEU A 135 -12.21 4.76 8.41
CA LEU A 135 -12.25 5.81 7.40
C LEU A 135 -13.36 5.54 6.37
N ALA A 136 -13.39 4.34 5.80
CA ALA A 136 -14.40 3.95 4.81
C ALA A 136 -15.82 4.09 5.37
N ARG A 137 -16.05 3.60 6.59
CA ARG A 137 -17.32 3.72 7.29
C ARG A 137 -17.72 5.19 7.56
N THR A 138 -16.79 6.00 8.07
CA THR A 138 -17.05 7.39 8.44
C THR A 138 -17.34 8.27 7.21
N ALA A 139 -16.63 8.04 6.12
CA ALA A 139 -16.82 8.76 4.87
C ALA A 139 -17.94 8.16 3.99
N LYS A 140 -18.45 6.96 4.32
CA LYS A 140 -19.43 6.19 3.54
C LYS A 140 -18.94 5.93 2.11
N VAL A 141 -17.73 5.45 1.98
CA VAL A 141 -17.07 5.12 0.70
C VAL A 141 -16.60 3.66 0.68
N PRO A 142 -16.41 3.05 -0.49
CA PRO A 142 -15.89 1.70 -0.59
C PRO A 142 -14.46 1.58 -0.03
N LEU A 143 -14.14 0.40 0.50
CA LEU A 143 -12.81 -0.01 0.93
C LEU A 143 -12.26 -0.99 -0.10
N ILE A 144 -11.17 -0.63 -0.78
CA ILE A 144 -10.59 -1.38 -1.89
C ILE A 144 -9.30 -2.03 -1.44
N PRO A 145 -9.20 -3.36 -1.39
CA PRO A 145 -7.96 -4.05 -1.14
C PRO A 145 -7.06 -4.03 -2.39
N MET A 146 -5.77 -3.80 -2.19
CA MET A 146 -4.76 -3.84 -3.25
C MET A 146 -3.51 -4.58 -2.75
N ALA A 147 -3.00 -5.51 -3.52
CA ALA A 147 -1.71 -6.13 -3.25
C ALA A 147 -0.65 -5.62 -4.24
N VAL A 148 0.56 -5.36 -3.73
CA VAL A 148 1.73 -5.00 -4.53
C VAL A 148 2.85 -5.98 -4.19
N TRP A 149 3.43 -6.59 -5.24
CA TRP A 149 4.54 -7.53 -5.10
C TRP A 149 5.66 -7.21 -6.10
N GLY A 150 6.92 -7.31 -5.67
CA GLY A 150 8.11 -7.03 -6.49
C GLY A 150 8.95 -5.84 -6.03
N PRO A 151 8.38 -4.67 -5.62
CA PRO A 151 9.16 -3.48 -5.27
C PRO A 151 10.11 -3.66 -4.08
N HIS A 152 9.85 -4.60 -3.18
CA HIS A 152 10.71 -4.93 -2.04
C HIS A 152 12.11 -5.39 -2.49
N ARG A 153 12.24 -5.93 -3.70
CA ARG A 153 13.53 -6.29 -4.34
C ARG A 153 14.37 -5.07 -4.74
N LEU A 154 13.76 -3.88 -4.75
CA LEU A 154 14.44 -2.60 -4.98
C LEU A 154 14.79 -1.90 -3.67
N TRP A 155 13.85 -1.89 -2.71
CA TRP A 155 14.08 -1.24 -1.44
C TRP A 155 13.06 -1.69 -0.39
N THR A 156 13.55 -2.43 0.61
CA THR A 156 12.77 -2.86 1.77
C THR A 156 13.56 -2.71 3.06
N LYS A 157 12.90 -2.93 4.19
CA LYS A 157 13.51 -2.88 5.52
C LYS A 157 14.49 -4.04 5.70
N GLY A 158 15.64 -3.76 6.32
CA GLY A 158 16.66 -4.78 6.61
C GLY A 158 17.54 -5.20 5.43
N HIS A 159 17.26 -4.71 4.21
CA HIS A 159 18.02 -5.07 3.01
C HIS A 159 18.63 -3.85 2.32
N LYS A 160 19.69 -4.10 1.53
CA LYS A 160 20.37 -3.08 0.75
C LYS A 160 19.41 -2.45 -0.26
N LYS A 161 19.53 -1.14 -0.43
CA LYS A 161 18.78 -0.36 -1.41
C LYS A 161 19.37 -0.55 -2.81
N GLU A 162 18.60 -1.02 -3.77
CA GLU A 162 19.00 -1.33 -5.14
C GLU A 162 18.13 -0.66 -6.19
N LEU A 163 17.98 0.68 -6.12
CA LEU A 163 17.07 1.43 -7.00
C LEU A 163 17.43 1.40 -8.49
N THR A 164 18.64 0.96 -8.84
CA THR A 164 19.11 0.83 -10.23
C THR A 164 18.98 -0.59 -10.78
N LYS A 165 18.46 -1.53 -9.98
CA LYS A 165 18.21 -2.91 -10.43
C LYS A 165 17.21 -2.91 -11.57
N ARG A 166 17.58 -3.55 -12.68
CA ARG A 166 16.76 -3.62 -13.89
C ARG A 166 15.91 -4.89 -13.92
N HIS A 167 14.92 -4.88 -14.81
CA HIS A 167 14.05 -6.03 -15.13
C HIS A 167 13.25 -6.59 -13.95
N VAL A 168 13.13 -5.86 -12.83
CA VAL A 168 12.34 -6.32 -11.67
C VAL A 168 10.85 -6.30 -12.05
N PRO A 169 10.17 -7.46 -12.09
CA PRO A 169 8.74 -7.48 -12.31
C PRO A 169 7.99 -6.90 -11.11
N VAL A 170 6.84 -6.30 -11.38
CA VAL A 170 5.92 -5.83 -10.33
C VAL A 170 4.52 -6.24 -10.68
N ILE A 171 3.84 -6.88 -9.75
CA ILE A 171 2.43 -7.23 -9.86
C ILE A 171 1.64 -6.32 -8.92
N ILE A 172 0.58 -5.72 -9.46
CA ILE A 172 -0.38 -4.88 -8.73
C ILE A 172 -1.75 -5.52 -8.92
N SER A 173 -2.29 -6.13 -7.87
CA SER A 173 -3.58 -6.81 -7.92
C SER A 173 -4.60 -6.04 -7.08
N ILE A 174 -5.70 -5.61 -7.70
CA ILE A 174 -6.73 -4.80 -7.09
C ILE A 174 -7.99 -5.65 -6.93
N GLY A 175 -8.41 -5.87 -5.69
CA GLY A 175 -9.57 -6.69 -5.39
C GLY A 175 -10.88 -5.91 -5.47
N ALA A 176 -11.98 -6.67 -5.54
CA ALA A 176 -13.31 -6.08 -5.50
C ALA A 176 -13.53 -5.25 -4.23
N PRO A 177 -14.22 -4.11 -4.33
CA PRO A 177 -14.52 -3.27 -3.19
C PRO A 177 -15.25 -4.03 -2.07
N ILE A 178 -14.85 -3.77 -0.84
CA ILE A 178 -15.54 -4.25 0.35
C ILE A 178 -16.60 -3.20 0.70
N GLU A 179 -17.85 -3.60 0.60
CA GLU A 179 -18.96 -2.74 0.99
C GLU A 179 -19.12 -2.71 2.51
N ILE A 180 -19.29 -1.50 3.05
CA ILE A 180 -19.49 -1.31 4.48
C ILE A 180 -20.97 -1.42 4.81
N VAL A 181 -21.39 -2.59 5.25
CA VAL A 181 -22.79 -2.85 5.59
C VAL A 181 -23.15 -2.19 6.94
N LYS A 182 -24.38 -1.69 7.04
CA LYS A 182 -24.92 -1.12 8.31
C LYS A 182 -24.88 -2.19 9.42
N GLY A 183 -24.27 -1.85 10.56
CA GLY A 183 -24.14 -2.76 11.70
C GLY A 183 -22.80 -3.56 11.73
N MET A 184 -22.07 -3.63 10.63
CA MET A 184 -20.75 -4.29 10.63
C MET A 184 -19.75 -3.46 11.46
N SER A 185 -19.01 -4.11 12.37
CA SER A 185 -18.00 -3.43 13.16
C SER A 185 -16.75 -3.11 12.33
N PRO A 186 -15.95 -2.09 12.69
CA PRO A 186 -14.67 -1.83 12.05
C PRO A 186 -13.73 -3.03 12.12
N ASP A 187 -13.76 -3.80 13.20
CA ASP A 187 -12.89 -4.95 13.38
C ASP A 187 -13.28 -6.11 12.45
N ALA A 188 -14.59 -6.41 12.33
CA ALA A 188 -15.08 -7.39 11.34
C ALA A 188 -14.72 -6.96 9.90
N THR A 189 -14.84 -5.67 9.57
CA THR A 189 -14.44 -5.15 8.26
C THR A 189 -12.92 -5.28 8.06
N THR A 190 -12.13 -5.09 9.11
CA THR A 190 -10.66 -5.21 9.06
C THR A 190 -10.25 -6.65 8.84
N GLU A 191 -10.95 -7.61 9.42
CA GLU A 191 -10.67 -9.02 9.20
C GLU A 191 -10.98 -9.44 7.75
N ILE A 192 -12.11 -9.01 7.19
CA ILE A 192 -12.41 -9.22 5.76
C ILE A 192 -11.33 -8.59 4.89
N LEU A 193 -10.86 -7.38 5.23
CA LEU A 193 -9.78 -6.73 4.51
C LEU A 193 -8.49 -7.56 4.58
N ARG A 194 -8.14 -8.08 5.75
CA ARG A 194 -6.95 -8.92 5.96
C ARG A 194 -7.00 -10.17 5.10
N GLU A 195 -8.14 -10.86 5.09
CA GLU A 195 -8.35 -12.05 4.26
C GLU A 195 -8.19 -11.74 2.76
N ARG A 196 -8.84 -10.66 2.29
CA ARG A 196 -8.76 -10.24 0.89
C ARG A 196 -7.35 -9.84 0.49
N LEU A 197 -6.65 -9.05 1.32
CA LEU A 197 -5.25 -8.68 1.07
C LEU A 197 -4.32 -9.88 1.05
N SER A 198 -4.51 -10.84 1.97
CA SER A 198 -3.71 -12.06 2.01
C SER A 198 -3.91 -12.90 0.76
N ALA A 199 -5.16 -13.06 0.31
CA ALA A 199 -5.46 -13.81 -0.91
C ALA A 199 -4.86 -13.15 -2.16
N LEU A 200 -4.97 -11.82 -2.29
CA LEU A 200 -4.39 -11.07 -3.41
C LEU A 200 -2.86 -11.16 -3.43
N LEU A 201 -2.23 -11.02 -2.25
CA LEU A 201 -0.78 -11.09 -2.13
C LEU A 201 -0.27 -12.51 -2.44
N ASP A 202 -0.92 -13.54 -1.92
CA ASP A 202 -0.57 -14.94 -2.20
C ASP A 202 -0.70 -15.26 -3.70
N ALA A 203 -1.77 -14.80 -4.35
CA ALA A 203 -1.95 -14.94 -5.78
C ALA A 203 -0.83 -14.23 -6.58
N ALA A 204 -0.49 -12.99 -6.23
CA ALA A 204 0.59 -12.24 -6.86
C ALA A 204 1.96 -12.89 -6.65
N GLN A 205 2.22 -13.45 -5.47
CA GLN A 205 3.45 -14.19 -5.16
C GLN A 205 3.57 -15.46 -5.99
N LYS A 206 2.48 -16.24 -6.14
CA LYS A 206 2.44 -17.46 -6.95
C LYS A 206 2.58 -17.18 -8.46
N ALA A 207 2.00 -16.09 -8.94
CA ALA A 207 2.07 -15.66 -10.33
C ALA A 207 3.39 -14.96 -10.70
N TYR A 208 4.26 -14.70 -9.72
CA TYR A 208 5.47 -13.92 -9.95
C TYR A 208 6.41 -14.65 -10.92
N PRO A 209 6.86 -14.00 -12.02
CA PRO A 209 7.53 -14.69 -13.13
C PRO A 209 8.97 -15.08 -12.84
N GLU A 210 9.57 -14.58 -11.75
CA GLU A 210 10.96 -14.91 -11.40
C GLU A 210 11.03 -15.91 -10.26
N GLN A 211 12.07 -16.74 -10.31
CA GLN A 211 12.44 -17.68 -9.26
C GLN A 211 13.82 -17.33 -8.70
N PRO A 212 14.15 -17.66 -7.46
CA PRO A 212 15.49 -17.48 -6.93
C PRO A 212 16.54 -18.17 -7.79
N THR A 213 17.64 -17.47 -8.06
CA THR A 213 18.75 -17.99 -8.86
C THR A 213 19.69 -18.89 -8.07
N GLY A 214 19.54 -18.94 -6.74
CA GLY A 214 20.35 -19.77 -5.85
C GLY A 214 19.93 -19.65 -4.38
N PRO A 215 20.61 -20.34 -3.47
CA PRO A 215 20.30 -20.29 -2.03
C PRO A 215 20.35 -18.88 -1.44
N ASP A 216 21.31 -18.05 -1.86
CA ASP A 216 21.51 -16.69 -1.35
C ASP A 216 20.50 -15.69 -1.94
N ASP A 217 19.80 -16.03 -3.03
CA ASP A 217 18.80 -15.21 -3.67
C ASP A 217 17.36 -15.49 -3.17
N ARG A 218 17.21 -16.18 -2.03
CA ARG A 218 15.88 -16.53 -1.46
C ARG A 218 15.36 -15.50 -0.47
N TRP A 219 16.09 -14.44 -0.22
CA TRP A 219 15.77 -13.45 0.80
C TRP A 219 14.45 -12.69 0.54
N TRP A 220 14.06 -12.56 -0.73
CA TRP A 220 12.88 -11.82 -1.16
C TRP A 220 11.60 -12.66 -1.21
N LEU A 221 11.67 -13.96 -0.90
CA LEU A 221 10.52 -14.84 -0.80
C LEU A 221 10.09 -15.01 0.67
N PRO A 222 8.77 -15.13 0.94
CA PRO A 222 8.29 -15.51 2.24
C PRO A 222 8.68 -16.96 2.59
N ALA A 223 8.81 -17.25 3.88
CA ALA A 223 9.27 -18.57 4.36
C ALA A 223 8.40 -19.73 3.86
N HIS A 224 7.08 -19.56 3.78
CA HIS A 224 6.16 -20.61 3.30
C HIS A 224 6.32 -20.95 1.82
N MET A 225 7.00 -20.10 1.05
CA MET A 225 7.38 -20.34 -0.34
C MET A 225 8.85 -20.78 -0.50
N GLY A 226 9.48 -21.21 0.57
CA GLY A 226 10.88 -21.65 0.58
C GLY A 226 11.90 -20.48 0.60
N GLY A 227 11.45 -19.28 0.95
CA GLY A 227 12.31 -18.11 1.16
C GLY A 227 12.99 -18.11 2.53
N THR A 228 13.91 -17.17 2.71
CA THR A 228 14.60 -16.94 3.98
C THR A 228 14.11 -15.71 4.74
N ALA A 229 12.98 -15.13 4.32
CA ALA A 229 12.33 -14.06 5.06
C ALA A 229 11.96 -14.53 6.47
N PRO A 230 12.00 -13.65 7.49
CA PRO A 230 11.57 -13.99 8.84
C PRO A 230 10.14 -14.53 8.87
N LEU A 231 9.85 -15.44 9.80
CA LEU A 231 8.47 -15.85 10.05
C LEU A 231 7.64 -14.64 10.51
N PRO A 232 6.33 -14.63 10.21
CA PRO A 232 5.44 -13.62 10.74
C PRO A 232 5.55 -13.55 12.26
N GLN A 233 5.80 -12.36 12.81
CA GLN A 233 5.75 -12.18 14.26
C GLN A 233 4.29 -12.37 14.70
N VAL A 234 4.05 -13.38 15.48
CA VAL A 234 2.77 -13.52 16.23
C VAL A 234 2.73 -12.33 17.17
N ALA A 235 1.70 -11.50 17.08
CA ALA A 235 1.51 -10.42 18.04
C ALA A 235 1.57 -11.01 19.45
N ALA A 236 2.51 -10.54 20.27
CA ALA A 236 2.50 -10.91 21.68
C ALA A 236 1.14 -10.45 22.21
N ALA A 237 0.37 -11.38 22.81
CA ALA A 237 -0.87 -11.04 23.50
C ALA A 237 -0.53 -9.93 24.50
N GLU A 238 -1.21 -8.77 24.40
CA GLU A 238 -1.07 -7.74 25.41
C GLU A 238 -1.43 -8.39 26.76
N PRO A 239 -0.60 -8.23 27.80
CA PRO A 239 -0.97 -8.75 29.12
C PRO A 239 -2.30 -8.12 29.52
N GLU A 240 -3.25 -8.95 29.97
CA GLU A 240 -4.51 -8.48 30.54
C GLU A 240 -4.21 -7.43 31.62
N PRO A 241 -4.90 -6.28 31.61
CA PRO A 241 -4.75 -5.31 32.67
C PRO A 241 -5.18 -5.94 34.01
N ALA A 242 -4.26 -5.91 34.97
CA ALA A 242 -4.49 -6.38 36.31
C ALA A 242 -5.53 -5.51 37.06
#